data_03e0c0cec6d5652083fb59e262ed161c
#
_entry.id   03e0c0cec6d5652083fb59e262ed161c
#
_cell.length_a   1.000
_cell.length_b   1.000
_cell.length_c   1.000
_cell.angle_alpha   90.00
_cell.angle_beta   90.00
_cell.angle_gamma   90.00
#
_symmetry.space_group_name_H-M   'P 1'
#
loop_
_entity.id
_entity.type
_entity.pdbx_description
1 polymer ?
#
loop_
_entity_poly.entity_id
_entity_poly.type
_entity_poly.pdbx_seq_one_letter_code
_entity_poly.pdbx_strand_id
1 'polypeptide(L)'
;MKINSIFDDIAYDKVKIKNLHSIQKSMARVKFTSALKRFFPSITEMEIHGNTVKETLHNVDKTYPGILNYLTDDHGHLRKHVNIFLKGELVKDRITLNDAVNSHDELLIFQALSGG
;
A
#
# COMPACT_ATOMS: atom_id res chain seq x y z
N MET A 1 9.61 36.83 -15.31
CA MET A 1 10.45 36.43 -16.33
C MET A 1 10.78 34.96 -16.26
N LYS A 2 10.80 34.33 -17.36
CA LYS A 2 10.91 32.89 -17.42
C LYS A 2 12.13 32.31 -16.75
N ILE A 3 13.27 32.99 -16.89
CA ILE A 3 14.50 32.48 -16.29
C ILE A 3 14.40 32.41 -14.78
N ASN A 4 13.81 33.42 -14.16
CA ASN A 4 13.63 33.43 -12.73
C ASN A 4 12.69 32.30 -12.30
N SER A 5 11.64 32.11 -13.05
CA SER A 5 10.72 31.00 -12.79
C SER A 5 11.43 29.66 -12.87
N ILE A 6 12.31 29.51 -13.85
CA ILE A 6 13.05 28.27 -14.00
C ILE A 6 13.97 28.04 -12.81
N PHE A 7 14.64 29.08 -12.33
CA PHE A 7 15.50 28.95 -11.17
C PHE A 7 14.71 28.66 -9.90
N ASP A 8 13.56 29.30 -9.76
CA ASP A 8 12.67 29.02 -8.64
C ASP A 8 12.18 27.60 -8.70
N ASP A 9 11.84 27.14 -9.89
CA ASP A 9 11.40 25.76 -10.09
C ASP A 9 12.50 24.78 -9.75
N ILE A 10 13.73 25.09 -10.12
CA ILE A 10 14.85 24.21 -9.81
C ILE A 10 15.05 24.12 -8.29
N ALA A 11 14.99 25.24 -7.60
CA ALA A 11 15.14 25.26 -6.14
C ALA A 11 13.99 24.49 -5.48
N TYR A 12 12.80 24.71 -5.98
CA TYR A 12 11.63 23.99 -5.51
C TYR A 12 11.75 22.49 -5.80
N ASP A 13 12.24 22.15 -6.97
CA ASP A 13 12.40 20.76 -7.37
C ASP A 13 13.40 20.02 -6.49
N LYS A 14 14.43 20.71 -6.04
CA LYS A 14 15.40 20.09 -5.13
C LYS A 14 14.73 19.64 -3.82
N VAL A 15 13.87 20.49 -3.28
CA VAL A 15 13.11 20.14 -2.07
C VAL A 15 12.13 19.03 -2.40
N LYS A 16 11.47 19.16 -3.53
CA LYS A 16 10.48 18.17 -3.97
C LYS A 16 11.14 16.82 -4.22
N ILE A 17 12.30 16.80 -4.85
CA ILE A 17 13.03 15.57 -5.09
C ILE A 17 13.42 14.92 -3.79
N LYS A 18 13.84 15.70 -2.81
CA LYS A 18 14.17 15.20 -1.51
C LYS A 18 12.97 14.51 -0.85
N ASN A 19 11.81 15.15 -0.94
CA ASN A 19 10.58 14.58 -0.40
C ASN A 19 10.16 13.33 -1.16
N LEU A 20 10.27 13.36 -2.49
CA LEU A 20 9.96 12.20 -3.31
C LEU A 20 10.88 11.04 -3.02
N HIS A 21 12.15 11.33 -2.77
CA HIS A 21 13.10 10.30 -2.44
C HIS A 21 12.72 9.62 -1.11
N SER A 22 12.29 10.41 -0.12
CA SER A 22 11.82 9.88 1.13
C SER A 22 10.56 9.02 0.94
N ILE A 23 9.65 9.49 0.10
CA ILE A 23 8.44 8.74 -0.22
C ILE A 23 8.81 7.43 -0.92
N GLN A 24 9.74 7.49 -1.87
CA GLN A 24 10.17 6.28 -2.57
C GLN A 24 10.83 5.28 -1.64
N LYS A 25 11.52 5.74 -0.61
CA LYS A 25 12.12 4.86 0.38
C LYS A 25 11.10 4.05 1.15
N SER A 26 9.88 4.57 1.26
CA SER A 26 8.82 3.85 1.96
C SER A 26 7.80 3.24 1.00
N MET A 27 8.11 3.21 -0.29
CA MET A 27 7.25 2.54 -1.26
C MET A 27 7.44 1.03 -1.18
N ALA A 28 6.35 0.34 -1.04
CA ALA A 28 6.33 -1.12 -1.04
C ALA A 28 5.63 -1.62 -2.30
N ARG A 29 5.92 -2.85 -2.68
CA ARG A 29 5.24 -3.49 -3.79
C ARG A 29 4.10 -4.33 -3.24
N VAL A 30 2.89 -4.02 -3.65
CA VAL A 30 1.70 -4.73 -3.19
C VAL A 30 1.18 -5.61 -4.32
N LYS A 31 1.05 -6.88 -4.01
CA LYS A 31 0.51 -7.88 -4.95
C LYS A 31 -0.77 -8.45 -4.39
N PHE A 32 -1.62 -8.90 -5.28
CA PHE A 32 -2.93 -9.43 -4.92
C PHE A 32 -3.14 -10.77 -5.60
N THR A 33 -3.80 -11.67 -4.90
CA THR A 33 -4.17 -12.94 -5.52
C THR A 33 -5.42 -12.76 -6.36
N SER A 34 -5.63 -13.70 -7.27
CA SER A 34 -6.70 -13.60 -8.28
C SER A 34 -8.11 -13.54 -7.67
N ALA A 35 -8.27 -14.02 -6.45
CA ALA A 35 -9.59 -14.00 -5.79
C ALA A 35 -10.13 -12.57 -5.67
N LEU A 36 -9.27 -11.60 -5.47
CA LEU A 36 -9.70 -10.21 -5.34
C LEU A 36 -10.18 -9.61 -6.66
N LYS A 37 -9.77 -10.16 -7.78
CA LYS A 37 -10.19 -9.65 -9.09
C LYS A 37 -11.68 -9.80 -9.34
N ARG A 38 -12.33 -10.68 -8.61
CA ARG A 38 -13.79 -10.85 -8.73
C ARG A 38 -14.53 -9.57 -8.34
N PHE A 39 -14.00 -8.85 -7.36
CA PHE A 39 -14.63 -7.66 -6.82
C PHE A 39 -13.94 -6.38 -7.26
N PHE A 40 -12.70 -6.50 -7.66
CA PHE A 40 -11.89 -5.37 -8.13
C PHE A 40 -11.20 -5.81 -9.42
N PRO A 41 -11.95 -5.83 -10.53
CA PRO A 41 -11.43 -6.41 -11.79
C PRO A 41 -10.16 -5.74 -12.33
N SER A 42 -9.97 -4.46 -12.02
CA SER A 42 -8.81 -3.73 -12.50
C SER A 42 -7.61 -3.82 -11.55
N ILE A 43 -7.75 -4.59 -10.46
CA ILE A 43 -6.68 -4.64 -9.47
C ILE A 43 -5.43 -5.26 -10.05
N THR A 44 -4.32 -4.64 -9.81
CA THR A 44 -3.05 -5.10 -10.31
C THR A 44 -1.96 -4.79 -9.30
N GLU A 45 -0.82 -5.44 -9.48
CA GLU A 45 0.36 -5.14 -8.68
C GLU A 45 0.70 -3.67 -8.75
N MET A 46 1.08 -3.07 -7.63
CA MET A 46 1.38 -1.65 -7.59
C MET A 46 2.45 -1.35 -6.55
N GLU A 47 3.15 -0.25 -6.76
CA GLU A 47 4.01 0.30 -5.74
C GLU A 47 3.22 1.37 -5.00
N ILE A 48 3.24 1.30 -3.67
CA ILE A 48 2.42 2.17 -2.87
C ILE A 48 3.19 2.59 -1.62
N HIS A 49 2.93 3.81 -1.18
CA HIS A 49 3.56 4.36 0.01
C HIS A 49 2.92 3.81 1.28
N GLY A 50 3.74 3.54 2.28
CA GLY A 50 3.25 3.16 3.59
C GLY A 50 4.40 2.76 4.50
N ASN A 51 4.35 3.20 5.75
CA ASN A 51 5.34 2.84 6.76
C ASN A 51 4.87 1.68 7.63
N THR A 52 3.60 1.39 7.58
CA THR A 52 3.01 0.25 8.26
C THR A 52 2.05 -0.44 7.31
N VAL A 53 1.69 -1.67 7.63
CA VAL A 53 0.69 -2.40 6.85
C VAL A 53 -0.60 -1.60 6.80
N LYS A 54 -1.03 -1.06 7.94
CA LYS A 54 -2.24 -0.24 8.01
C LYS A 54 -2.21 0.93 7.03
N GLU A 55 -1.13 1.70 7.06
CA GLU A 55 -1.00 2.85 6.18
C GLU A 55 -0.99 2.43 4.72
N THR A 56 -0.27 1.35 4.41
CA THR A 56 -0.21 0.82 3.06
C THR A 56 -1.61 0.45 2.56
N LEU A 57 -2.39 -0.24 3.38
CA LEU A 57 -3.74 -0.63 3.00
C LEU A 57 -4.66 0.57 2.81
N HIS A 58 -4.53 1.58 3.65
CA HIS A 58 -5.31 2.81 3.47
C HIS A 58 -4.98 3.49 2.15
N ASN A 59 -3.72 3.45 1.75
CA ASN A 59 -3.32 4.03 0.47
C ASN A 59 -3.77 3.19 -0.72
N VAL A 60 -3.79 1.87 -0.56
CA VAL A 60 -4.37 0.99 -1.58
C VAL A 60 -5.85 1.32 -1.77
N ASP A 61 -6.55 1.59 -0.67
CA ASP A 61 -7.98 1.91 -0.72
C ASP A 61 -8.25 3.18 -1.52
N LYS A 62 -7.33 4.11 -1.53
CA LYS A 62 -7.48 5.33 -2.34
C LYS A 62 -7.50 5.02 -3.83
N THR A 63 -6.76 4.00 -4.24
CA THR A 63 -6.73 3.58 -5.64
C THR A 63 -7.90 2.66 -5.98
N TYR A 64 -8.26 1.79 -5.05
CA TYR A 64 -9.36 0.85 -5.23
C TYR A 64 -10.37 1.04 -4.10
N PRO A 65 -11.23 2.06 -4.19
CA PRO A 65 -12.17 2.37 -3.12
C PRO A 65 -13.04 1.17 -2.74
N GLY A 66 -13.11 0.92 -1.46
CA GLY A 66 -13.86 -0.22 -0.92
C GLY A 66 -13.02 -1.42 -0.56
N ILE A 67 -11.76 -1.46 -1.00
CA ILE A 67 -10.94 -2.63 -0.74
C ILE A 67 -10.62 -2.78 0.74
N LEU A 68 -10.47 -1.67 1.44
CA LEU A 68 -10.14 -1.72 2.86
C LEU A 68 -11.27 -2.40 3.65
N ASN A 69 -12.52 -2.04 3.35
CA ASN A 69 -13.67 -2.68 4.00
C ASN A 69 -13.80 -4.15 3.65
N TYR A 70 -13.29 -4.51 2.50
CA TYR A 70 -13.31 -5.90 2.06
C TYR A 70 -12.28 -6.73 2.82
N LEU A 71 -11.14 -6.12 3.14
CA LEU A 71 -10.03 -6.81 3.80
C LEU A 71 -10.13 -6.76 5.32
N THR A 72 -10.76 -5.72 5.86
CA THR A 72 -10.85 -5.52 7.31
C THR A 72 -12.30 -5.45 7.76
N ASP A 73 -12.53 -5.77 9.03
CA ASP A 73 -13.85 -5.69 9.62
C ASP A 73 -14.15 -4.29 10.15
N ASP A 74 -15.28 -4.14 10.83
CA ASP A 74 -15.73 -2.84 11.34
C ASP A 74 -14.79 -2.22 12.37
N HIS A 75 -13.96 -3.04 12.99
CA HIS A 75 -12.98 -2.59 13.97
C HIS A 75 -11.62 -2.34 13.35
N GLY A 76 -11.49 -2.55 12.04
CA GLY A 76 -10.22 -2.40 11.35
C GLY A 76 -9.30 -3.60 11.48
N HIS A 77 -9.80 -4.71 12.02
CA HIS A 77 -9.02 -5.93 12.13
C HIS A 77 -9.05 -6.70 10.81
N LEU A 78 -7.96 -7.36 10.49
CA LEU A 78 -7.91 -8.17 9.29
C LEU A 78 -8.92 -9.31 9.40
N ARG A 79 -9.72 -9.50 8.34
CA ARG A 79 -10.74 -10.55 8.36
C ARG A 79 -10.09 -11.93 8.37
N LYS A 80 -10.81 -12.91 8.89
CA LYS A 80 -10.31 -14.28 9.09
C LYS A 80 -9.71 -14.91 7.84
N HIS A 81 -10.38 -14.73 6.72
CA HIS A 81 -10.00 -15.39 5.47
C HIS A 81 -9.03 -14.56 4.63
N VAL A 82 -8.58 -13.44 5.19
CA VAL A 82 -7.58 -12.59 4.53
C VAL A 82 -6.26 -12.74 5.25
N ASN A 83 -5.23 -12.97 4.48
CA ASN A 83 -3.87 -13.02 5.00
C ASN A 83 -3.02 -12.01 4.23
N ILE A 84 -2.06 -11.45 4.93
CA ILE A 84 -1.08 -10.58 4.29
C ILE A 84 0.28 -11.15 4.60
N PHE A 85 1.05 -11.38 3.55
CA PHE A 85 2.44 -11.80 3.69
C PHE A 85 3.30 -10.57 3.49
N LEU A 86 4.14 -10.29 4.44
CA LEU A 86 5.10 -9.21 4.38
C LEU A 86 6.49 -9.82 4.30
N LYS A 87 7.18 -9.60 3.22
CA LYS A 87 8.49 -10.20 2.98
C LYS A 87 8.45 -11.73 3.09
N GLY A 88 7.38 -12.31 2.60
CA GLY A 88 7.22 -13.76 2.61
C GLY A 88 6.74 -14.36 3.92
N GLU A 89 6.50 -13.56 4.94
CA GLU A 89 6.01 -14.03 6.22
C GLU A 89 4.66 -13.43 6.56
N LEU A 90 3.82 -14.19 7.24
CA LEU A 90 2.53 -13.66 7.65
C LEU A 90 2.72 -12.47 8.57
N VAL A 91 1.88 -11.44 8.39
CA VAL A 91 1.89 -10.30 9.29
C VAL A 91 1.59 -10.78 10.70
N LYS A 92 2.23 -10.15 11.66
CA LYS A 92 2.11 -10.55 13.06
C LYS A 92 0.92 -9.89 13.74
N ASP A 93 0.66 -8.65 13.36
CA ASP A 93 -0.38 -7.86 14.02
C ASP A 93 -1.61 -7.74 13.12
N ARG A 94 -2.54 -8.66 13.30
CA ARG A 94 -3.79 -8.66 12.54
C ARG A 94 -4.83 -7.70 13.11
N ILE A 95 -4.56 -7.15 14.27
CA ILE A 95 -5.51 -6.29 14.99
C ILE A 95 -5.31 -4.83 14.60
N THR A 96 -4.10 -4.30 14.81
CA THR A 96 -3.84 -2.90 14.49
C THR A 96 -3.08 -2.73 13.17
N LEU A 97 -2.55 -3.84 12.63
CA LEU A 97 -1.81 -3.83 11.36
C LEU A 97 -0.61 -2.87 11.41
N ASN A 98 0.06 -2.85 12.53
CA ASN A 98 1.20 -1.96 12.75
C ASN A 98 2.55 -2.54 12.36
N ASP A 99 2.58 -3.73 11.76
CA ASP A 99 3.85 -4.28 11.26
C ASP A 99 4.52 -3.23 10.37
N ALA A 100 5.80 -3.02 10.60
CA ALA A 100 6.56 -2.01 9.86
C ALA A 100 6.77 -2.46 8.42
N VAL A 101 6.60 -1.52 7.50
CA VAL A 101 6.85 -1.74 6.08
C VAL A 101 8.00 -0.85 5.67
N ASN A 102 8.99 -1.44 5.06
CA ASN A 102 10.17 -0.72 4.60
C ASN A 102 10.18 -0.61 3.10
N SER A 103 11.04 0.27 2.62
CA SER A 103 11.25 0.47 1.20
C SER A 103 11.57 -0.85 0.51
N HIS A 104 10.92 -1.10 -0.61
CA HIS A 104 11.07 -2.30 -1.44
C HIS A 104 10.55 -3.59 -0.82
N ASP A 105 9.89 -3.51 0.32
CA ASP A 105 9.21 -4.67 0.87
C ASP A 105 8.07 -5.09 -0.04
N GLU A 106 7.77 -6.37 -0.04
CA GLU A 106 6.67 -6.90 -0.81
C GLU A 106 5.56 -7.33 0.13
N LEU A 107 4.35 -6.85 -0.16
CA LEU A 107 3.13 -7.30 0.52
C LEU A 107 2.32 -8.13 -0.47
N LEU A 108 1.96 -9.32 -0.07
CA LEU A 108 1.02 -10.14 -0.84
C LEU A 108 -0.28 -10.22 -0.07
N ILE A 109 -1.33 -9.69 -0.65
CA ILE A 109 -2.66 -9.77 -0.05
C ILE A 109 -3.34 -10.99 -0.62
N PHE A 110 -3.58 -11.94 0.24
CA PHE A 110 -4.13 -13.24 -0.11
C PHE A 110 -5.50 -13.39 0.53
N GLN A 111 -6.49 -13.68 -0.28
CA GLN A 111 -7.80 -14.00 0.24
C GLN A 111 -8.10 -15.45 -0.09
N ALA A 112 -8.38 -16.23 0.95
CA ALA A 112 -8.81 -17.60 0.74
C ALA A 112 -10.23 -17.58 0.18
N LEU A 113 -10.50 -18.45 -0.78
CA LEU A 113 -11.84 -18.61 -1.28
C LEU A 113 -12.67 -19.26 -0.17
N SER A 114 -13.71 -18.54 0.24
CA SER A 114 -14.58 -19.04 1.28
C SER A 114 -15.50 -20.12 0.73
N GLY A 115 -15.98 -20.94 1.59
CA GLY A 115 -16.91 -21.99 1.23
C GLY A 115 -16.24 -23.12 0.50
N GLY A 116 -14.94 -23.07 0.58
CA GLY A 116 -14.24 -24.24 0.13
C GLY A 116 -14.75 -25.37 0.93
#